data_1b2cd3dbcd16d78960e7e3c756237567
#
_entry.id   1b2cd3dbcd16d78960e7e3c756237567
#
_cell.length_a   1.000
_cell.length_b   1.000
_cell.length_c   1.000
_cell.angle_alpha   90.00
_cell.angle_beta   90.00
_cell.angle_gamma   90.00
#
_symmetry.space_group_name_H-M   'P 1'
#
loop_
_entity.id
_entity.type
_entity.pdbx_description
1 polymer ?
#
loop_
_entity_poly.entity_id
_entity_poly.type
_entity_poly.pdbx_seq_one_letter_code
_entity_poly.pdbx_strand_id
1 'polypeptide(L)'
;MFELANVARPGVSEYISGSGALSALDNRLEGFRTPLIVTGEKSYAAFTKFYKGNREFRVAKYDGSASFEDMQRIADEFGEGVDVVLGVGGGRVIDTAKGVAQNLNVEYMTVPTVIAT
;
A
#
# COMPACT_ATOMS: atom_id res chain seq x y z
N MET A 1 1.97 7.31 12.99
CA MET A 1 1.27 8.31 12.18
C MET A 1 1.33 7.90 10.72
N PHE A 2 0.25 8.08 10.02
CA PHE A 2 0.15 7.76 8.59
C PHE A 2 0.11 9.02 7.75
N GLU A 3 0.74 8.93 6.59
CA GLU A 3 0.68 9.99 5.60
C GLU A 3 0.35 9.35 4.25
N LEU A 4 -0.64 9.91 3.56
CA LEU A 4 -0.94 9.51 2.20
C LEU A 4 -0.14 10.41 1.28
N ALA A 5 0.95 9.87 0.73
CA ALA A 5 1.92 10.69 0.01
C ALA A 5 1.60 10.79 -1.48
N ASN A 6 1.77 9.75 -2.23
CA ASN A 6 1.66 9.82 -3.68
C ASN A 6 0.73 8.77 -4.23
N VAL A 7 -0.10 9.19 -5.15
CA VAL A 7 -0.71 8.26 -6.08
C VAL A 7 0.28 8.11 -7.23
N ALA A 8 0.76 6.90 -7.46
CA ALA A 8 1.82 6.68 -8.42
C ALA A 8 1.28 6.62 -9.84
N ARG A 9 0.89 7.78 -10.32
CA ARG A 9 0.51 8.03 -11.71
C ARG A 9 1.42 9.11 -12.23
N PRO A 10 1.81 9.05 -13.50
CA PRO A 10 2.62 10.13 -14.09
C PRO A 10 1.96 11.49 -13.87
N GLY A 11 2.70 12.41 -13.29
CA GLY A 11 2.26 13.78 -13.10
C GLY A 11 1.27 14.03 -11.96
N VAL A 12 0.92 12.99 -11.20
CA VAL A 12 0.02 13.16 -10.05
C VAL A 12 0.77 12.90 -8.77
N SER A 13 0.77 13.90 -7.91
CA SER A 13 1.40 13.81 -6.59
C SER A 13 0.51 14.55 -5.62
N GLU A 14 0.08 13.87 -4.58
CA GLU A 14 -0.76 14.45 -3.55
C GLU A 14 -0.28 13.99 -2.19
N TYR A 15 -0.18 14.93 -1.28
CA TYR A 15 0.27 14.67 0.06
C TYR A 15 -0.79 15.09 1.06
N ILE A 16 -1.25 14.13 1.85
CA ILE A 16 -2.21 14.37 2.92
C ILE A 16 -1.64 13.74 4.18
N SER A 17 -1.56 14.49 5.25
CA SER A 17 -0.99 14.00 6.51
C SER A 17 -2.03 13.91 7.61
N GLY A 18 -1.72 13.13 8.63
CA GLY A 18 -2.54 12.97 9.81
C GLY A 18 -3.67 11.97 9.65
N SER A 19 -4.64 12.03 10.56
CA SER A 19 -5.78 11.10 10.54
C SER A 19 -6.68 11.30 9.32
N GLY A 20 -6.71 12.50 8.77
CA GLY A 20 -7.46 12.80 7.54
C GLY A 20 -6.93 12.05 6.33
N ALA A 21 -5.65 11.65 6.33
CA ALA A 21 -5.05 10.91 5.23
C ALA A 21 -5.74 9.56 5.03
N LEU A 22 -5.99 8.85 6.10
CA LEU A 22 -6.64 7.54 6.00
C LEU A 22 -8.14 7.65 5.70
N SER A 23 -8.80 8.70 6.17
CA SER A 23 -10.20 8.89 5.82
C SER A 23 -10.37 9.27 4.36
N ALA A 24 -9.36 9.84 3.72
CA ALA A 24 -9.38 10.13 2.28
C ALA A 24 -9.08 8.89 1.41
N LEU A 25 -8.59 7.80 2.02
CA LEU A 25 -8.16 6.62 1.27
C LEU A 25 -9.29 5.98 0.49
N ASP A 26 -10.48 5.88 1.06
CA ASP A 26 -11.62 5.30 0.37
C ASP A 26 -11.96 6.07 -0.90
N ASN A 27 -11.87 7.40 -0.86
CA ASN A 27 -12.08 8.22 -2.05
C ASN A 27 -11.01 7.98 -3.12
N ARG A 28 -9.75 7.78 -2.69
CA ARG A 28 -8.65 7.49 -3.61
C ARG A 28 -8.80 6.14 -4.28
N LEU A 29 -9.45 5.21 -3.61
CA LEU A 29 -9.66 3.86 -4.12
C LEU A 29 -10.97 3.72 -4.89
N GLU A 30 -11.73 4.78 -5.01
CA GLU A 30 -12.94 4.77 -5.83
C GLU A 30 -12.59 4.38 -7.26
N GLY A 31 -13.29 3.40 -7.79
CA GLY A 31 -13.00 2.86 -9.11
C GLY A 31 -12.07 1.64 -9.11
N PHE A 32 -11.44 1.32 -8.00
CA PHE A 32 -10.65 0.09 -7.88
C PHE A 32 -11.46 -0.98 -7.14
N ARG A 33 -11.38 -2.20 -7.64
CA ARG A 33 -12.16 -3.32 -7.10
C ARG A 33 -11.43 -4.16 -6.09
N THR A 34 -10.14 -4.40 -6.34
CA THR A 34 -9.38 -5.36 -5.56
C THR A 34 -8.04 -4.77 -5.16
N PRO A 35 -8.03 -3.90 -4.15
CA PRO A 35 -6.77 -3.34 -3.64
C PRO A 35 -6.00 -4.41 -2.86
N LEU A 36 -4.69 -4.45 -3.10
CA LEU A 36 -3.76 -5.30 -2.35
C LEU A 36 -2.85 -4.41 -1.51
N ILE A 37 -2.86 -4.62 -0.21
CA ILE A 37 -1.90 -3.96 0.69
C ILE A 37 -0.66 -4.83 0.80
N VAL A 38 0.50 -4.22 0.52
CA VAL A 38 1.81 -4.80 0.82
C VAL A 38 2.36 -4.05 2.02
N THR A 39 2.70 -4.77 3.07
CA THR A 39 3.00 -4.16 4.37
C THR A 39 3.88 -5.05 5.23
N GLY A 40 4.34 -4.53 6.36
CA GLY A 40 5.00 -5.30 7.42
C GLY A 40 4.10 -5.41 8.64
N GLU A 41 4.54 -6.16 9.64
CA GLU A 41 3.73 -6.42 10.83
C GLU A 41 3.35 -5.16 11.59
N LYS A 42 4.33 -4.30 11.87
CA LYS A 42 4.11 -3.07 12.65
C LYS A 42 3.28 -2.07 11.88
N SER A 43 3.58 -1.92 10.59
CA SER A 43 2.87 -0.97 9.74
C SER A 43 1.41 -1.37 9.58
N TYR A 44 1.16 -2.66 9.43
CA TYR A 44 -0.21 -3.16 9.30
C TYR A 44 -1.00 -2.96 10.60
N ALA A 45 -0.38 -3.24 11.74
CA ALA A 45 -1.01 -3.02 13.04
C ALA A 45 -1.41 -1.55 13.22
N ALA A 46 -0.52 -0.62 12.85
CA ALA A 46 -0.82 0.79 12.89
C ALA A 46 -1.93 1.16 11.91
N PHE A 47 -1.89 0.63 10.71
CA PHE A 47 -2.92 0.88 9.70
C PHE A 47 -4.31 0.47 10.22
N THR A 48 -4.44 -0.74 10.76
CA THR A 48 -5.73 -1.23 11.25
C THR A 48 -6.25 -0.42 12.42
N LYS A 49 -5.34 0.14 13.22
CA LYS A 49 -5.72 0.99 14.35
C LYS A 49 -6.34 2.32 13.90
N PHE A 50 -5.81 2.90 12.83
CA PHE A 50 -6.21 4.25 12.42
C PHE A 50 -7.14 4.30 11.22
N TYR A 51 -7.19 3.26 10.41
CA TYR A 51 -8.10 3.21 9.27
C TYR A 51 -9.53 2.96 9.75
N LYS A 52 -10.43 3.87 9.44
CA LYS A 52 -11.84 3.80 9.84
C LYS A 52 -12.80 3.67 8.67
N GLY A 53 -12.27 3.39 7.48
CA GLY A 53 -13.10 3.22 6.29
C GLY A 53 -13.78 1.85 6.22
N ASN A 54 -14.49 1.64 5.13
CA ASN A 54 -15.31 0.44 4.94
C ASN A 54 -14.76 -0.52 3.89
N ARG A 55 -13.61 -0.22 3.29
CA ARG A 55 -13.04 -1.08 2.26
C ARG A 55 -12.42 -2.32 2.89
N GLU A 56 -12.60 -3.42 2.20
CA GLU A 56 -11.85 -4.64 2.49
C GLU A 56 -10.60 -4.68 1.64
N PHE A 57 -9.53 -5.17 2.21
CA PHE A 57 -8.25 -5.24 1.52
C PHE A 57 -7.73 -6.66 1.54
N ARG A 58 -7.13 -7.07 0.43
CA ARG A 58 -6.24 -8.23 0.42
C ARG A 58 -4.90 -7.76 1.00
N VAL A 59 -4.30 -8.53 1.88
CA VAL A 59 -3.09 -8.11 2.61
C VAL A 59 -1.99 -9.13 2.42
N ALA A 60 -0.84 -8.65 1.99
CA ALA A 60 0.37 -9.46 1.87
C ALA A 60 1.48 -8.87 2.75
N LYS A 61 2.07 -9.70 3.58
CA LYS A 61 3.22 -9.30 4.39
C LYS A 61 4.49 -9.58 3.60
N TYR A 62 5.35 -8.57 3.49
CA TYR A 62 6.63 -8.76 2.83
C TYR A 62 7.61 -9.45 3.78
N ASP A 63 8.68 -10.02 3.24
CA ASP A 63 9.62 -10.80 4.05
C ASP A 63 10.73 -9.98 4.70
N GLY A 64 10.74 -8.67 4.51
CA GLY A 64 11.74 -7.78 5.06
C GLY A 64 12.91 -7.48 4.13
N SER A 65 13.05 -8.20 3.03
CA SER A 65 14.23 -8.10 2.17
C SER A 65 14.09 -7.08 1.04
N ALA A 66 12.88 -6.75 0.65
CA ALA A 66 12.59 -5.96 -0.56
C ALA A 66 13.24 -6.57 -1.80
N SER A 67 13.31 -7.89 -1.87
CA SER A 67 13.94 -8.62 -2.97
C SER A 67 12.98 -8.84 -4.13
N PHE A 68 13.57 -9.06 -5.32
CA PHE A 68 12.77 -9.40 -6.50
C PHE A 68 12.02 -10.72 -6.30
N GLU A 69 12.63 -11.66 -5.59
CA GLU A 69 12.00 -12.94 -5.27
C GLU A 69 10.76 -12.76 -4.42
N ASP A 70 10.81 -11.88 -3.42
CA ASP A 70 9.65 -11.62 -2.57
C ASP A 70 8.56 -10.87 -3.32
N MET A 71 8.94 -9.93 -4.17
CA MET A 71 7.98 -9.23 -5.04
C MET A 71 7.23 -10.22 -5.95
N GLN A 72 7.95 -11.17 -6.52
CA GLN A 72 7.35 -12.20 -7.37
C GLN A 72 6.46 -13.14 -6.57
N ARG A 73 6.90 -13.53 -5.38
CA ARG A 73 6.09 -14.35 -4.48
C ARG A 73 4.74 -13.69 -4.17
N ILE A 74 4.78 -12.41 -3.82
CA ILE A 74 3.56 -11.68 -3.48
C ILE A 74 2.65 -11.56 -4.71
N ALA A 75 3.22 -11.25 -5.86
CA ALA A 75 2.44 -11.16 -7.10
C ALA A 75 1.77 -12.50 -7.43
N ASP A 76 2.50 -13.61 -7.25
CA ASP A 76 1.98 -14.93 -7.57
C ASP A 76 0.89 -15.39 -6.58
N GLU A 77 1.11 -15.14 -5.28
CA GLU A 77 0.19 -15.63 -4.23
C GLU A 77 -1.03 -14.74 -4.06
N PHE A 78 -0.88 -13.43 -4.23
CA PHE A 78 -1.93 -12.47 -3.87
C PHE A 78 -2.45 -11.65 -5.04
N GLY A 79 -1.83 -11.74 -6.20
CA GLY A 79 -2.07 -10.78 -7.28
C GLY A 79 -3.29 -11.02 -8.14
N GLU A 80 -3.94 -12.17 -8.05
CA GLU A 80 -5.04 -12.48 -8.96
C GLU A 80 -6.17 -11.46 -8.82
N GLY A 81 -6.51 -10.81 -9.92
CA GLY A 81 -7.59 -9.83 -9.95
C GLY A 81 -7.26 -8.48 -9.34
N VAL A 82 -6.05 -8.32 -8.80
CA VAL A 82 -5.64 -7.04 -8.17
C VAL A 82 -5.54 -5.95 -9.22
N ASP A 83 -6.12 -4.80 -8.92
CA ASP A 83 -6.10 -3.63 -9.81
C ASP A 83 -5.36 -2.42 -9.23
N VAL A 84 -4.99 -2.46 -7.97
CA VAL A 84 -4.12 -1.45 -7.35
C VAL A 84 -3.36 -2.07 -6.19
N VAL A 85 -2.11 -1.65 -6.01
CA VAL A 85 -1.27 -2.08 -4.89
C VAL A 85 -1.02 -0.88 -3.98
N LEU A 86 -1.23 -1.06 -2.69
CA LEU A 86 -0.93 -0.06 -1.68
C LEU A 86 0.28 -0.50 -0.88
N GLY A 87 1.32 0.31 -0.85
CA GLY A 87 2.46 0.09 0.04
C GLY A 87 2.24 0.83 1.35
N VAL A 88 2.03 0.10 2.43
CA VAL A 88 1.78 0.67 3.76
C VAL A 88 2.99 0.37 4.64
N GLY A 89 3.84 1.34 4.84
CA GLY A 89 5.05 1.15 5.64
C GLY A 89 6.17 2.10 5.27
N GLY A 90 7.38 1.70 5.60
CA GLY A 90 8.60 2.44 5.30
C GLY A 90 9.14 2.16 3.90
N GLY A 91 10.39 2.58 3.66
CA GLY A 91 10.98 2.54 2.32
C GLY A 91 11.04 1.17 1.68
N ARG A 92 11.43 0.13 2.44
CA ARG A 92 11.52 -1.23 1.89
C ARG A 92 10.15 -1.79 1.51
N VAL A 93 9.13 -1.49 2.30
CA VAL A 93 7.76 -1.89 2.00
C VAL A 93 7.28 -1.20 0.73
N ILE A 94 7.54 0.09 0.62
CA ILE A 94 7.13 0.87 -0.54
C ILE A 94 7.83 0.36 -1.80
N ASP A 95 9.13 0.06 -1.72
CA ASP A 95 9.87 -0.52 -2.84
C ASP A 95 9.30 -1.88 -3.25
N THR A 96 8.94 -2.70 -2.27
CA THR A 96 8.31 -3.99 -2.53
C THR A 96 6.96 -3.83 -3.22
N ALA A 97 6.15 -2.90 -2.74
CA ALA A 97 4.84 -2.62 -3.33
C ALA A 97 4.97 -2.16 -4.79
N LYS A 98 5.94 -1.30 -5.06
CA LYS A 98 6.22 -0.86 -6.44
C LYS A 98 6.55 -2.04 -7.35
N GLY A 99 7.43 -2.93 -6.87
CA GLY A 99 7.82 -4.11 -7.64
C GLY A 99 6.66 -5.05 -7.90
N VAL A 100 5.81 -5.24 -6.89
CA VAL A 100 4.61 -6.06 -7.04
C VAL A 100 3.67 -5.44 -8.07
N ALA A 101 3.44 -4.13 -7.99
CA ALA A 101 2.59 -3.44 -8.95
C ALA A 101 3.13 -3.55 -10.38
N GLN A 102 4.44 -3.44 -10.55
CA GLN A 102 5.08 -3.61 -11.85
C GLN A 102 4.89 -5.03 -12.38
N ASN A 103 5.06 -6.03 -11.52
CA ASN A 103 4.87 -7.42 -11.92
C ASN A 103 3.44 -7.72 -12.32
N LEU A 104 2.47 -7.05 -11.68
CA LEU A 104 1.06 -7.19 -11.99
C LEU A 104 0.57 -6.23 -13.08
N ASN A 105 1.40 -5.28 -13.47
CA ASN A 105 1.06 -4.22 -14.42
C ASN A 105 -0.17 -3.42 -13.98
N VAL A 106 -0.17 -3.00 -12.72
CA VAL A 106 -1.25 -2.20 -12.13
C VAL A 106 -0.68 -0.95 -11.45
N GLU A 107 -1.56 -0.04 -11.07
CA GLU A 107 -1.17 1.16 -10.36
C GLU A 107 -0.78 0.86 -8.91
N TYR A 108 0.02 1.74 -8.30
CA TYR A 108 0.31 1.65 -6.88
C TYR A 108 0.09 2.98 -6.18
N MET A 109 -0.16 2.91 -4.89
CA MET A 109 -0.25 4.05 -3.99
C MET A 109 0.65 3.80 -2.79
N THR A 110 1.13 4.87 -2.19
CA THR A 110 1.97 4.76 -1.00
C THR A 110 1.27 5.37 0.19
N VAL A 111 1.31 4.65 1.30
CA VAL A 111 0.82 5.11 2.60
C VAL A 111 1.98 4.98 3.57
N PRO A 112 2.91 5.95 3.59
CA PRO A 112 4.07 5.88 4.46
C PRO A 112 3.65 5.88 5.93
N THR A 113 4.29 5.04 6.72
CA THR A 113 4.10 5.07 8.16
C THR A 113 5.29 5.75 8.79
N VAL A 114 5.01 6.74 9.60
CA VAL A 114 6.03 7.36 10.44
C VAL A 114 5.80 6.82 11.84
N ILE A 115 6.75 6.01 12.29
CA ILE A 115 6.71 5.52 13.67
C ILE A 115 7.45 6.55 14.49
N ALA A 116 6.70 7.32 15.27
CA ALA A 116 7.29 8.23 16.23
C ALA A 116 7.87 7.39 17.36
N THR A 117 9.16 7.42 17.48
CA THR A 117 9.86 6.76 18.57
C THR A 117 10.16 7.72 19.68
#